data_361fe734d12b78536ca97a51dbd7381d
#
_entry.id   361fe734d12b78536ca97a51dbd7381d
#
_cell.length_a   1.000
_cell.length_b   1.000
_cell.length_c   1.000
_cell.angle_alpha   90.00
_cell.angle_beta   90.00
_cell.angle_gamma   90.00
#
_symmetry.space_group_name_H-M   'P 1'
#
loop_
_entity.id
_entity.type
_entity.pdbx_description
1 polymer ?
#
loop_
_entity_poly.entity_id
_entity_poly.type
_entity_poly.pdbx_seq_one_letter_code
_entity_poly.pdbx_strand_id
1 'polypeptide(L)'
;EYAGDSKFVADCRKLQSIYRIEKLQDIRPYKGRDGKLHYYGNYIYDGEESGANFLTKYTFDYAKERTNPKRKKPYETIDSDRLFNNLLSSQPMAFNLFCPLRQMLEKSPEILTEVIKAALPNYGIGSVKSIELEFIPHNYKDLTGDRSAMDAIITYTDTFGRDAFVAIETKVTFPSVWLARTTALHGNLSLILSPIPRISSTDILPASAATTVTP
;
A
#
# COMPACT_ATOMS: atom_id res chain seq x y z
N GLU A 1 5.01 -10.38 -24.67
CA GLU A 1 3.94 -11.04 -23.86
C GLU A 1 4.57 -12.07 -22.94
N TYR A 2 4.11 -12.13 -21.71
CA TYR A 2 4.53 -13.17 -20.76
C TYR A 2 3.47 -14.27 -20.72
N ALA A 3 3.89 -15.49 -21.03
CA ALA A 3 2.97 -16.62 -21.23
C ALA A 3 2.12 -16.99 -19.99
N GLY A 4 2.53 -16.55 -18.79
CA GLY A 4 1.80 -16.78 -17.54
C GLY A 4 0.76 -15.69 -17.19
N ASP A 5 0.69 -14.61 -17.99
CA ASP A 5 -0.25 -13.55 -17.72
C ASP A 5 -1.69 -13.96 -18.06
N SER A 6 -2.65 -13.66 -17.20
CA SER A 6 -4.05 -13.61 -17.61
C SER A 6 -4.24 -12.50 -18.67
N LYS A 7 -5.32 -12.58 -19.46
CA LYS A 7 -5.62 -11.53 -20.45
C LYS A 7 -5.59 -10.13 -19.85
N PHE A 8 -6.15 -9.97 -18.66
CA PHE A 8 -6.16 -8.68 -17.95
C PHE A 8 -4.74 -8.20 -17.61
N VAL A 9 -3.89 -9.06 -17.05
CA VAL A 9 -2.51 -8.70 -16.70
C VAL A 9 -1.71 -8.35 -17.97
N ALA A 10 -1.91 -9.07 -19.06
CA ALA A 10 -1.29 -8.77 -20.35
C ALA A 10 -1.73 -7.40 -20.89
N ASP A 11 -3.02 -7.05 -20.80
CA ASP A 11 -3.54 -5.74 -21.21
C ASP A 11 -2.96 -4.62 -20.32
N CYS A 12 -2.90 -4.81 -19.01
CA CYS A 12 -2.25 -3.87 -18.09
C CYS A 12 -0.77 -3.69 -18.42
N ARG A 13 -0.04 -4.77 -18.66
CA ARG A 13 1.39 -4.71 -19.04
C ARG A 13 1.59 -3.93 -20.34
N LYS A 14 0.70 -4.11 -21.31
CA LYS A 14 0.72 -3.36 -22.58
C LYS A 14 0.52 -1.86 -22.33
N LEU A 15 -0.49 -1.49 -21.54
CA LEU A 15 -0.75 -0.09 -21.19
C LEU A 15 0.44 0.55 -20.47
N GLN A 16 1.04 -0.14 -19.51
CA GLN A 16 2.23 0.35 -18.81
C GLN A 16 3.44 0.49 -19.76
N SER A 17 3.58 -0.42 -20.72
CA SER A 17 4.64 -0.32 -21.73
C SER A 17 4.46 0.91 -22.64
N ILE A 18 3.23 1.19 -23.03
CA ILE A 18 2.89 2.39 -23.80
C ILE A 18 3.16 3.66 -22.98
N TYR A 19 2.68 3.69 -21.73
CA TYR A 19 2.93 4.82 -20.82
C TYR A 19 4.43 5.07 -20.62
N ARG A 20 5.22 4.02 -20.41
CA ARG A 20 6.66 4.12 -20.26
C ARG A 20 7.32 4.77 -21.49
N ILE A 21 6.93 4.34 -22.70
CA ILE A 21 7.50 4.87 -23.94
C ILE A 21 7.02 6.31 -24.19
N GLU A 22 5.72 6.57 -24.09
CA GLU A 22 5.12 7.85 -24.50
C GLU A 22 5.26 8.95 -23.45
N LYS A 23 5.14 8.60 -22.17
CA LYS A 23 5.13 9.58 -21.07
C LYS A 23 6.47 9.70 -20.38
N LEU A 24 7.13 8.57 -20.11
CA LEU A 24 8.43 8.57 -19.45
C LEU A 24 9.60 8.64 -20.44
N GLN A 25 9.33 8.43 -21.73
CA GLN A 25 10.35 8.42 -22.81
C GLN A 25 11.52 7.46 -22.51
N ASP A 26 11.25 6.40 -21.73
CA ASP A 26 12.24 5.40 -21.33
C ASP A 26 12.08 4.14 -22.17
N ILE A 27 13.03 3.94 -23.09
CA ILE A 27 13.12 2.77 -23.98
C ILE A 27 14.29 1.84 -23.59
N ARG A 28 15.03 2.17 -22.53
CA ARG A 28 16.24 1.44 -22.13
C ARG A 28 15.87 0.06 -21.56
N PRO A 29 16.69 -0.96 -21.78
CA PRO A 29 16.49 -2.26 -21.13
C PRO A 29 16.67 -2.13 -19.62
N TYR A 30 15.80 -2.79 -18.86
CA TYR A 30 15.90 -2.88 -17.42
C TYR A 30 17.05 -3.82 -17.03
N LYS A 31 17.88 -3.43 -16.06
CA LYS A 31 18.90 -4.30 -15.49
C LYS A 31 18.32 -5.07 -14.30
N GLY A 32 18.09 -6.38 -14.50
CA GLY A 32 17.56 -7.26 -13.48
C GLY A 32 18.52 -7.52 -12.31
N ARG A 33 18.02 -8.11 -11.24
CA ARG A 33 18.84 -8.55 -10.09
C ARG A 33 19.86 -9.63 -10.45
N ASP A 34 19.61 -10.35 -11.53
CA ASP A 34 20.54 -11.30 -12.11
C ASP A 34 21.72 -10.64 -12.88
N GLY A 35 21.74 -9.31 -12.90
CA GLY A 35 22.72 -8.49 -13.61
C GLY A 35 22.53 -8.45 -15.13
N LYS A 36 21.53 -9.15 -15.67
CA LYS A 36 21.23 -9.18 -17.11
C LYS A 36 20.31 -8.05 -17.53
N LEU A 37 20.36 -7.71 -18.81
CA LEU A 37 19.45 -6.74 -19.41
C LEU A 37 18.17 -7.46 -19.89
N HIS A 38 17.03 -6.92 -19.46
CA HIS A 38 15.72 -7.43 -19.83
C HIS A 38 14.89 -6.34 -20.52
N TYR A 39 14.13 -6.71 -21.54
CA TYR A 39 13.25 -5.80 -22.28
C TYR A 39 11.81 -5.92 -21.76
N TYR A 40 11.63 -5.73 -20.45
CA TYR A 40 10.29 -5.71 -19.82
C TYR A 40 9.64 -4.33 -20.01
N GLY A 41 8.55 -4.27 -20.76
CA GLY A 41 7.89 -3.00 -21.05
C GLY A 41 7.36 -2.25 -19.84
N ASN A 42 7.06 -2.96 -18.76
CA ASN A 42 6.53 -2.39 -17.52
C ASN A 42 7.62 -2.08 -16.46
N TYR A 43 8.91 -2.16 -16.79
CA TYR A 43 10.01 -1.84 -15.88
C TYR A 43 10.74 -0.58 -16.34
N ILE A 44 10.91 0.36 -15.42
CA ILE A 44 11.72 1.58 -15.59
C ILE A 44 13.19 1.22 -15.40
N TYR A 45 14.08 1.81 -16.19
CA TYR A 45 15.52 1.53 -16.12
C TYR A 45 16.17 2.05 -14.83
N ASP A 46 15.85 3.28 -14.43
CA ASP A 46 16.48 4.02 -13.34
C ASP A 46 15.44 4.64 -12.38
N GLY A 47 14.36 3.91 -12.10
CA GLY A 47 13.26 4.41 -11.27
C GLY A 47 13.69 4.80 -9.86
N GLU A 48 14.74 4.16 -9.31
CA GLU A 48 15.28 4.51 -8.00
C GLU A 48 16.01 5.85 -7.99
N GLU A 49 16.62 6.25 -9.10
CA GLU A 49 17.29 7.54 -9.27
C GLU A 49 16.32 8.61 -9.73
N SER A 50 15.51 8.29 -10.72
CA SER A 50 14.61 9.25 -11.38
C SER A 50 13.33 9.54 -10.60
N GLY A 51 12.86 8.59 -9.79
CA GLY A 51 11.57 8.67 -9.13
C GLY A 51 10.37 8.59 -10.08
N ALA A 52 10.57 8.15 -11.33
CA ALA A 52 9.55 8.18 -12.38
C ALA A 52 8.31 7.30 -12.09
N ASN A 53 8.38 6.40 -11.10
CA ASN A 53 7.23 5.60 -10.64
C ASN A 53 6.36 6.32 -9.60
N PHE A 54 6.70 7.56 -9.24
CA PHE A 54 5.99 8.29 -8.19
C PHE A 54 5.39 9.60 -8.72
N LEU A 55 4.19 9.90 -8.25
CA LEU A 55 3.44 11.08 -8.68
C LEU A 55 3.96 12.38 -8.06
N THR A 56 4.61 12.31 -6.90
CA THR A 56 5.11 13.49 -6.19
C THR A 56 6.51 13.25 -5.64
N LYS A 57 7.27 14.34 -5.49
CA LYS A 57 8.57 14.29 -4.82
C LYS A 57 8.47 13.78 -3.37
N TYR A 58 7.44 14.16 -2.64
CA TYR A 58 7.21 13.67 -1.27
C TYR A 58 7.08 12.14 -1.24
N THR A 59 6.31 11.57 -2.17
CA THR A 59 6.14 10.11 -2.29
C THR A 59 7.46 9.43 -2.57
N PHE A 60 8.25 9.96 -3.48
CA PHE A 60 9.57 9.43 -3.82
C PHE A 60 10.55 9.50 -2.64
N ASP A 61 10.63 10.66 -1.96
CA ASP A 61 11.50 10.84 -0.79
C ASP A 61 11.12 9.85 0.33
N TYR A 62 9.82 9.68 0.58
CA TYR A 62 9.32 8.71 1.56
C TYR A 62 9.65 7.26 1.16
N ALA A 63 9.52 6.91 -0.11
CA ALA A 63 9.91 5.59 -0.62
C ALA A 63 11.40 5.32 -0.39
N LYS A 64 12.26 6.30 -0.66
CA LYS A 64 13.70 6.22 -0.36
C LYS A 64 14.00 6.07 1.12
N GLU A 65 13.29 6.77 1.97
CA GLU A 65 13.42 6.61 3.42
C GLU A 65 13.06 5.20 3.86
N ARG A 66 11.94 4.65 3.38
CA ARG A 66 11.43 3.33 3.74
C ARG A 66 12.31 2.18 3.22
N THR A 67 13.02 2.37 2.13
CA THR A 67 13.94 1.36 1.57
C THR A 67 15.37 1.49 2.09
N ASN A 68 15.69 2.53 2.88
CA ASN A 68 17.02 2.74 3.41
C ASN A 68 17.45 1.56 4.31
N PRO A 69 18.53 0.83 3.98
CA PRO A 69 18.97 -0.35 4.73
C PRO A 69 19.25 -0.07 6.21
N LYS A 70 19.64 1.18 6.56
CA LYS A 70 19.93 1.58 7.95
C LYS A 70 18.65 1.76 8.79
N ARG A 71 17.49 1.90 8.15
CA ARG A 71 16.20 2.15 8.81
C ARG A 71 15.23 0.98 8.66
N LYS A 72 15.45 0.14 7.65
CA LYS A 72 14.59 -1.01 7.36
C LYS A 72 14.63 -2.02 8.49
N LYS A 73 13.46 -2.36 9.01
CA LYS A 73 13.34 -3.40 10.04
C LYS A 73 13.46 -4.79 9.38
N PRO A 74 14.01 -5.80 10.11
CA PRO A 74 14.25 -7.14 9.53
C PRO A 74 13.01 -7.85 9.00
N TYR A 75 11.81 -7.49 9.49
CA TYR A 75 10.54 -8.10 9.11
C TYR A 75 9.83 -7.36 7.97
N GLU A 76 10.30 -6.18 7.56
CA GLU A 76 9.69 -5.42 6.46
C GLU A 76 9.89 -6.12 5.11
N THR A 77 8.83 -6.14 4.31
CA THR A 77 8.76 -6.85 3.02
C THR A 77 8.85 -5.93 1.81
N ILE A 78 9.14 -4.64 2.01
CA ILE A 78 9.29 -3.69 0.90
C ILE A 78 10.42 -4.15 -0.03
N ASP A 79 10.06 -4.32 -1.28
CA ASP A 79 10.97 -4.71 -2.35
C ASP A 79 11.33 -3.48 -3.19
N SER A 80 12.57 -3.00 -3.05
CA SER A 80 13.04 -1.78 -3.73
C SER A 80 12.87 -1.84 -5.24
N ASP A 81 13.16 -2.98 -5.85
CA ASP A 81 13.05 -3.14 -7.30
C ASP A 81 11.60 -3.05 -7.77
N ARG A 82 10.69 -3.72 -7.07
CA ARG A 82 9.25 -3.62 -7.35
C ARG A 82 8.72 -2.21 -7.11
N LEU A 83 9.18 -1.55 -6.04
CA LEU A 83 8.71 -0.24 -5.63
C LEU A 83 9.15 0.85 -6.61
N PHE A 84 10.42 0.85 -7.02
CA PHE A 84 10.95 1.91 -7.86
C PHE A 84 10.80 1.66 -9.34
N ASN A 85 10.89 0.39 -9.78
CA ASN A 85 11.06 0.09 -11.20
C ASN A 85 9.82 -0.57 -11.84
N ASN A 86 8.96 -1.25 -11.08
CA ASN A 86 7.85 -2.00 -11.68
C ASN A 86 6.53 -1.22 -11.69
N LEU A 87 6.13 -0.73 -12.85
CA LEU A 87 4.87 -0.01 -13.07
C LEU A 87 3.59 -0.85 -12.81
N LEU A 88 3.69 -2.18 -12.78
CA LEU A 88 2.58 -3.09 -12.48
C LEU A 88 2.51 -3.51 -10.99
N SER A 89 3.44 -3.05 -10.18
CA SER A 89 3.46 -3.41 -8.77
C SER A 89 2.39 -2.65 -7.97
N SER A 90 1.73 -3.33 -7.03
CA SER A 90 0.83 -2.68 -6.07
C SER A 90 1.58 -1.79 -5.07
N GLN A 91 2.87 -2.03 -4.81
CA GLN A 91 3.65 -1.23 -3.88
C GLN A 91 3.73 0.26 -4.28
N PRO A 92 4.23 0.63 -5.47
CA PRO A 92 4.24 2.05 -5.87
C PRO A 92 2.83 2.63 -5.98
N MET A 93 1.83 1.81 -6.30
CA MET A 93 0.43 2.25 -6.28
C MET A 93 -0.02 2.68 -4.88
N ALA A 94 0.22 1.85 -3.87
CA ALA A 94 -0.11 2.17 -2.49
C ALA A 94 0.61 3.46 -2.04
N PHE A 95 1.89 3.60 -2.36
CA PHE A 95 2.65 4.83 -2.07
C PHE A 95 2.05 6.05 -2.76
N ASN A 96 1.71 5.96 -4.05
CA ASN A 96 1.12 7.07 -4.79
C ASN A 96 -0.29 7.46 -4.29
N LEU A 97 -1.05 6.52 -3.76
CA LEU A 97 -2.38 6.79 -3.19
C LEU A 97 -2.30 7.40 -1.77
N PHE A 98 -1.44 6.88 -0.92
CA PHE A 98 -1.50 7.21 0.51
C PHE A 98 -0.43 8.20 0.98
N CYS A 99 0.70 8.36 0.29
CA CYS A 99 1.68 9.39 0.66
C CYS A 99 1.14 10.81 0.56
N PRO A 100 0.32 11.21 -0.44
CA PRO A 100 -0.31 12.52 -0.42
C PRO A 100 -1.21 12.75 0.80
N LEU A 101 -1.93 11.72 1.24
CA LEU A 101 -2.76 11.80 2.46
C LEU A 101 -1.87 11.92 3.71
N ARG A 102 -0.76 11.18 3.75
CA ARG A 102 0.24 11.32 4.81
C ARG A 102 0.82 12.74 4.87
N GLN A 103 1.18 13.31 3.71
CA GLN A 103 1.66 14.69 3.65
C GLN A 103 0.58 15.69 4.11
N MET A 104 -0.69 15.42 3.79
CA MET A 104 -1.81 16.23 4.25
C MET A 104 -1.97 16.14 5.78
N LEU A 105 -1.79 14.95 6.36
CA LEU A 105 -1.82 14.76 7.81
C LEU A 105 -0.76 15.63 8.52
N GLU A 106 0.45 15.73 7.94
CA GLU A 106 1.54 16.53 8.49
C GLU A 106 1.27 18.04 8.43
N LYS A 107 0.53 18.49 7.40
CA LYS A 107 0.29 19.92 7.14
C LYS A 107 -1.05 20.44 7.63
N SER A 108 -2.08 19.62 7.58
CA SER A 108 -3.48 20.01 7.84
C SER A 108 -4.29 18.80 8.31
N PRO A 109 -4.02 18.29 9.54
CA PRO A 109 -4.64 17.07 10.05
C PRO A 109 -6.17 17.13 10.13
N GLU A 110 -6.73 18.31 10.37
CA GLU A 110 -8.19 18.51 10.44
C GLU A 110 -8.82 18.31 9.04
N ILE A 111 -8.20 18.89 7.99
CA ILE A 111 -8.68 18.75 6.62
C ILE A 111 -8.61 17.29 6.20
N LEU A 112 -7.48 16.61 6.48
CA LEU A 112 -7.36 15.19 6.19
C LEU A 112 -8.46 14.39 6.91
N THR A 113 -8.69 14.67 8.18
CA THR A 113 -9.73 13.98 8.96
C THR A 113 -11.09 14.08 8.27
N GLU A 114 -11.48 15.27 7.79
CA GLU A 114 -12.75 15.44 7.06
C GLU A 114 -12.76 14.70 5.72
N VAL A 115 -11.63 14.67 4.99
CA VAL A 115 -11.50 13.89 3.76
C VAL A 115 -11.71 12.40 4.04
N ILE A 116 -11.07 11.87 5.09
CA ILE A 116 -11.19 10.45 5.45
C ILE A 116 -12.59 10.12 5.97
N LYS A 117 -13.22 10.99 6.74
CA LYS A 117 -14.64 10.85 7.14
C LYS A 117 -15.57 10.75 5.93
N ALA A 118 -15.38 11.63 4.95
CA ALA A 118 -16.17 11.61 3.72
C ALA A 118 -15.95 10.33 2.89
N ALA A 119 -14.72 9.82 2.84
CA ALA A 119 -14.39 8.60 2.13
C ALA A 119 -14.85 7.34 2.86
N LEU A 120 -14.94 7.38 4.19
CA LEU A 120 -15.22 6.23 5.06
C LEU A 120 -16.34 6.60 6.08
N PRO A 121 -17.56 6.92 5.61
CA PRO A 121 -18.62 7.50 6.47
C PRO A 121 -19.09 6.56 7.59
N ASN A 122 -18.95 5.25 7.40
CA ASN A 122 -19.46 4.25 8.35
C ASN A 122 -18.46 3.87 9.46
N TYR A 123 -17.28 4.51 9.49
CA TYR A 123 -16.21 4.09 10.41
C TYR A 123 -16.12 4.93 11.70
N GLY A 124 -17.01 5.91 11.88
CA GLY A 124 -17.08 6.72 13.11
C GLY A 124 -15.76 7.45 13.42
N ILE A 125 -15.06 7.94 12.39
CA ILE A 125 -13.77 8.59 12.54
C ILE A 125 -13.93 9.93 13.27
N GLY A 126 -13.24 10.10 14.41
CA GLY A 126 -13.16 11.35 15.14
C GLY A 126 -11.97 12.21 14.66
N SER A 127 -10.76 11.66 14.75
CA SER A 127 -9.54 12.33 14.27
C SER A 127 -8.50 11.30 13.80
N VAL A 128 -7.88 11.55 12.64
CA VAL A 128 -6.80 10.70 12.09
C VAL A 128 -5.51 10.95 12.88
N LYS A 129 -4.82 9.86 13.25
CA LYS A 129 -3.57 9.89 14.02
C LYS A 129 -2.34 9.61 13.16
N SER A 130 -2.39 8.53 12.35
CA SER A 130 -1.29 8.15 11.49
C SER A 130 -1.77 7.49 10.21
N ILE A 131 -0.92 7.53 9.20
CA ILE A 131 -1.04 6.75 7.97
C ILE A 131 0.31 6.09 7.73
N GLU A 132 0.34 4.77 7.72
CA GLU A 132 1.55 3.98 7.46
C GLU A 132 1.32 3.06 6.27
N LEU A 133 2.36 2.83 5.48
CA LEU A 133 2.32 1.99 4.28
C LEU A 133 3.17 0.75 4.47
N GLU A 134 2.80 -0.33 3.78
CA GLU A 134 3.48 -1.63 3.90
C GLU A 134 3.67 -1.98 5.38
N PHE A 135 2.58 -1.88 6.13
CA PHE A 135 2.62 -2.03 7.59
C PHE A 135 2.57 -3.50 7.98
N ILE A 136 3.52 -3.87 8.84
CA ILE A 136 3.53 -5.18 9.53
C ILE A 136 3.59 -4.89 11.03
N PRO A 137 2.69 -5.44 11.85
CA PRO A 137 2.76 -5.31 13.30
C PRO A 137 4.11 -5.82 13.82
N HIS A 138 4.72 -5.09 14.76
CA HIS A 138 6.03 -5.49 15.33
C HIS A 138 5.95 -6.84 16.06
N ASN A 139 4.79 -7.16 16.60
CA ASN A 139 4.49 -8.41 17.32
C ASN A 139 3.75 -9.43 16.41
N TYR A 140 3.96 -9.38 15.10
CA TYR A 140 3.27 -10.28 14.15
C TYR A 140 3.38 -11.77 14.49
N LYS A 141 4.48 -12.19 15.15
CA LYS A 141 4.69 -13.57 15.58
C LYS A 141 3.71 -14.02 16.65
N ASP A 142 3.30 -13.09 17.53
CA ASP A 142 2.34 -13.34 18.61
C ASP A 142 0.89 -13.28 18.11
N LEU A 143 0.68 -12.75 16.89
CA LEU A 143 -0.62 -12.62 16.24
C LEU A 143 -0.87 -13.83 15.33
N THR A 144 -0.45 -13.73 14.08
CA THR A 144 -0.72 -14.75 13.04
C THR A 144 0.51 -15.53 12.63
N GLY A 145 1.70 -15.06 13.03
CA GLY A 145 2.97 -15.57 12.52
C GLY A 145 3.24 -15.18 11.07
N ASP A 146 2.27 -14.61 10.39
CA ASP A 146 2.38 -14.19 9.00
C ASP A 146 3.04 -12.81 8.88
N ARG A 147 3.92 -12.67 7.89
CA ARG A 147 4.61 -11.44 7.54
C ARG A 147 3.94 -10.68 6.41
N SER A 148 2.67 -10.94 6.15
CA SER A 148 1.90 -10.19 5.15
C SER A 148 1.73 -8.74 5.60
N ALA A 149 2.19 -7.82 4.76
CA ALA A 149 2.02 -6.39 4.99
C ALA A 149 0.64 -5.94 4.53
N MET A 150 0.04 -5.03 5.28
CA MET A 150 -1.08 -4.22 4.78
C MET A 150 -0.52 -3.12 3.88
N ASP A 151 -1.11 -2.91 2.72
CA ASP A 151 -0.67 -1.85 1.80
C ASP A 151 -0.72 -0.48 2.48
N ALA A 152 -1.78 -0.22 3.26
CA ALA A 152 -1.84 0.95 4.14
C ALA A 152 -2.64 0.66 5.41
N ILE A 153 -2.30 1.35 6.50
CA ILE A 153 -3.09 1.41 7.72
C ILE A 153 -3.32 2.88 8.11
N ILE A 154 -4.57 3.20 8.43
CA ILE A 154 -4.95 4.51 8.97
C ILE A 154 -5.37 4.31 10.41
N THR A 155 -4.63 4.87 11.35
CA THR A 155 -5.03 4.88 12.75
C THR A 155 -5.76 6.17 13.09
N TYR A 156 -6.77 6.09 13.94
CA TYR A 156 -7.59 7.24 14.30
C TYR A 156 -8.19 7.09 15.72
N THR A 157 -8.64 8.19 16.29
CA THR A 157 -9.54 8.18 17.43
C THR A 157 -10.97 8.22 16.90
N ASP A 158 -11.83 7.32 17.37
CA ASP A 158 -13.24 7.32 16.96
C ASP A 158 -14.05 8.46 17.63
N THR A 159 -15.32 8.59 17.28
CA THR A 159 -16.23 9.60 17.84
C THR A 159 -16.53 9.41 19.33
N PHE A 160 -16.14 8.28 19.91
CA PHE A 160 -16.24 7.97 21.34
C PHE A 160 -14.91 8.13 22.09
N GLY A 161 -13.86 8.63 21.42
CA GLY A 161 -12.53 8.82 22.01
C GLY A 161 -11.67 7.57 22.10
N ARG A 162 -12.05 6.47 21.45
CA ARG A 162 -11.32 5.18 21.46
C ARG A 162 -10.35 5.10 20.29
N ASP A 163 -9.26 4.38 20.49
CA ASP A 163 -8.32 4.08 19.40
C ASP A 163 -8.89 3.03 18.46
N ALA A 164 -8.80 3.32 17.18
CA ALA A 164 -9.28 2.46 16.10
C ALA A 164 -8.36 2.56 14.88
N PHE A 165 -8.53 1.64 13.92
CA PHE A 165 -7.79 1.68 12.66
C PHE A 165 -8.61 1.11 11.50
N VAL A 166 -8.16 1.47 10.29
CA VAL A 166 -8.60 0.87 9.04
C VAL A 166 -7.38 0.29 8.35
N ALA A 167 -7.40 -1.00 8.07
CA ALA A 167 -6.41 -1.66 7.22
C ALA A 167 -6.91 -1.68 5.78
N ILE A 168 -6.03 -1.33 4.84
CA ILE A 168 -6.37 -1.17 3.43
C ILE A 168 -5.45 -2.07 2.60
N GLU A 169 -6.07 -2.85 1.72
CA GLU A 169 -5.40 -3.64 0.70
C GLU A 169 -5.78 -3.08 -0.67
N THR A 170 -4.79 -2.78 -1.50
CA THR A 170 -4.99 -2.23 -2.84
C THR A 170 -4.77 -3.30 -3.88
N LYS A 171 -5.69 -3.42 -4.85
CA LYS A 171 -5.56 -4.38 -5.96
C LYS A 171 -5.98 -3.77 -7.27
N VAL A 172 -5.21 -4.07 -8.30
CA VAL A 172 -5.64 -3.83 -9.68
C VAL A 172 -6.61 -4.94 -10.06
N THR A 173 -7.89 -4.59 -10.20
CA THR A 173 -8.94 -5.54 -10.62
C THR A 173 -9.61 -5.07 -11.90
N PHE A 174 -10.16 -6.03 -12.68
CA PHE A 174 -10.95 -5.70 -13.87
C PHE A 174 -12.43 -5.48 -13.50
N PRO A 175 -13.13 -4.53 -14.15
CA PRO A 175 -12.66 -3.61 -15.17
C PRO A 175 -12.09 -2.31 -14.58
N SER A 176 -10.79 -2.15 -14.59
CA SER A 176 -10.05 -0.90 -14.31
C SER A 176 -10.43 -0.13 -13.03
N VAL A 177 -11.09 -0.76 -12.08
CA VAL A 177 -11.47 -0.14 -10.81
C VAL A 177 -10.43 -0.51 -9.77
N TRP A 178 -9.83 0.49 -9.16
CA TRP A 178 -9.04 0.33 -7.96
C TRP A 178 -10.00 -0.08 -6.84
N LEU A 179 -9.91 -1.33 -6.39
CA LEU A 179 -10.66 -1.77 -5.24
C LEU A 179 -9.77 -1.68 -4.01
N ALA A 180 -10.05 -0.70 -3.17
CA ALA A 180 -9.60 -0.73 -1.79
C ALA A 180 -10.62 -1.55 -0.99
N ARG A 181 -10.19 -2.66 -0.40
CA ARG A 181 -10.99 -3.34 0.61
C ARG A 181 -10.58 -2.82 1.97
N THR A 182 -11.54 -2.30 2.69
CA THR A 182 -11.34 -1.76 4.02
C THR A 182 -12.01 -2.65 5.05
N THR A 183 -11.34 -2.89 6.15
CA THR A 183 -11.96 -3.52 7.32
C THR A 183 -11.57 -2.71 8.54
N ALA A 184 -12.56 -2.24 9.26
CA ALA A 184 -12.37 -1.54 10.53
C ALA A 184 -12.55 -2.49 11.69
N LEU A 185 -11.71 -2.34 12.67
CA LEU A 185 -11.81 -3.05 13.94
C LEU A 185 -11.64 -2.06 15.09
N HIS A 186 -12.48 -2.16 16.07
CA HIS A 186 -12.40 -1.38 17.30
C HIS A 186 -11.65 -2.19 18.36
N GLY A 187 -10.58 -1.65 18.89
CA GLY A 187 -9.78 -2.30 19.94
C GLY A 187 -8.29 -2.37 19.62
N ASN A 188 -7.54 -3.05 20.48
CA ASN A 188 -6.10 -3.26 20.27
C ASN A 188 -5.83 -3.97 18.94
N LEU A 189 -4.88 -3.51 18.21
CA LEU A 189 -4.49 -3.83 16.82
C LEU A 189 -4.95 -5.22 16.34
N SER A 190 -5.95 -5.25 15.47
CA SER A 190 -6.39 -6.46 14.77
C SER A 190 -6.23 -6.31 13.27
N LEU A 191 -5.84 -7.39 12.62
CA LEU A 191 -5.50 -7.43 11.21
C LEU A 191 -6.55 -8.21 10.43
N ILE A 192 -7.13 -7.61 9.38
CA ILE A 192 -7.92 -8.36 8.41
C ILE A 192 -7.38 -8.13 7.02
N LEU A 193 -6.94 -9.19 6.40
CA LEU A 193 -6.52 -9.26 5.01
C LEU A 193 -7.54 -10.12 4.23
N SER A 194 -8.08 -9.60 3.14
CA SER A 194 -8.94 -10.36 2.24
C SER A 194 -8.40 -10.25 0.81
N PRO A 195 -8.17 -11.36 0.11
CA PRO A 195 -8.69 -12.73 0.31
C PRO A 195 -7.75 -13.71 1.00
N ILE A 196 -6.82 -13.26 1.83
CA ILE A 196 -6.03 -14.15 2.69
C ILE A 196 -6.98 -14.83 3.69
N PRO A 197 -6.72 -16.08 4.10
CA PRO A 197 -7.59 -16.79 5.05
C PRO A 197 -7.99 -15.87 6.19
N ARG A 198 -9.27 -15.77 6.46
CA ARG A 198 -9.79 -14.90 7.52
C ARG A 198 -9.14 -15.28 8.83
N ILE A 199 -8.29 -14.41 9.32
CA ILE A 199 -7.89 -14.45 10.70
C ILE A 199 -9.11 -13.96 11.46
N SER A 200 -9.61 -14.80 12.38
CA SER A 200 -10.74 -14.41 13.22
C SER A 200 -10.36 -13.17 14.03
N SER A 201 -11.30 -12.26 14.21
CA SER A 201 -11.11 -11.12 15.10
C SER A 201 -10.73 -11.56 16.53
N THR A 202 -11.10 -12.78 16.91
CA THR A 202 -10.74 -13.42 18.19
C THR A 202 -9.28 -13.81 18.30
N ASP A 203 -8.58 -14.00 17.15
CA ASP A 203 -7.17 -14.41 17.14
C ASP A 203 -6.21 -13.21 17.34
N ILE A 204 -6.74 -12.00 17.27
CA ILE A 204 -5.96 -10.77 17.24
C ILE A 204 -6.30 -9.82 18.38
N LEU A 205 -7.49 -9.94 18.94
CA LEU A 205 -7.96 -9.16 20.07
C LEU A 205 -8.20 -10.05 21.28
N PRO A 206 -7.95 -9.56 22.50
CA PRO A 206 -8.55 -10.17 23.68
C PRO A 206 -10.06 -10.21 23.49
N ALA A 207 -10.68 -11.35 23.85
CA ALA A 207 -12.07 -11.72 23.56
C ALA A 207 -13.18 -10.67 23.92
N SER A 208 -12.84 -9.58 24.60
CA SER A 208 -13.79 -8.57 25.08
C SER A 208 -13.98 -7.33 24.18
N ALA A 209 -13.29 -7.23 23.04
CA ALA A 209 -13.22 -5.96 22.32
C ALA A 209 -13.51 -6.01 20.79
N ALA A 210 -13.86 -7.17 20.23
CA ALA A 210 -14.07 -7.28 18.77
C ALA A 210 -15.53 -7.01 18.37
N THR A 211 -15.78 -5.84 17.82
CA THR A 211 -17.02 -5.55 17.09
C THR A 211 -16.68 -5.38 15.62
N THR A 212 -17.11 -6.30 14.79
CA THR A 212 -16.98 -6.18 13.32
C THR A 212 -18.12 -5.31 12.82
N VAL A 213 -17.79 -4.18 12.21
CA VAL A 213 -18.78 -3.39 11.47
C VAL A 213 -18.69 -3.84 10.01
N THR A 214 -19.64 -4.60 9.56
CA THR A 214 -19.88 -4.86 8.14
C THR A 214 -20.67 -3.71 7.55
N PRO A 215 -20.32 -3.24 6.34
CA PRO A 215 -21.04 -2.16 5.68
C PRO A 215 -22.49 -2.55 5.33
#